data_3c4b792d1d79f6417f78cef2c63f3926
#
_entry.id   3c4b792d1d79f6417f78cef2c63f3926
#
_cell.length_a   1.000
_cell.length_b   1.000
_cell.length_c   1.000
_cell.angle_alpha   90.00
_cell.angle_beta   90.00
_cell.angle_gamma   90.00
#
_symmetry.space_group_name_H-M   'P 1'
#
loop_
_entity.id
_entity.type
_entity.pdbx_description
1 polymer ?
#
loop_
_entity_poly.entity_id
_entity_poly.type
_entity_poly.pdbx_seq_one_letter_code
_entity_poly.pdbx_strand_id
1 'polypeptide(L)'
;MVELLSKIRRLEKMKIKELYEKIRDGVIISDIELQREIIYNTEKQQLVIDSILNDVPLPAFYLWKNDDEKLEVLDGKQRIEAIKKFIQNDLQYNDKIWKQTDSDVQQKFNETELSVIIQSGTEELKRKIFNRINTLGVPLSAYEVLNGLYNGEYLRGLTAYVSNDKDAIKVLSTNSRGKNQMKILKYLCILKNEKDLNEYVRKNQNNSFADDQRTITKNIKFIRDVFDDYGQLDIYFNLSIKYMKDISIWKENKSEINSRIKRYLKSNDSKFTDKETEIENIIQAVVQGISVDDKRLFTIDDKKELLRNSVVNDNKYQCAICKKWFYSEELEVDHIEPWSKGGRTVLSNAQLLCKPCNKKKGNLF
;
A
#
# COMPACT_ATOMS: atom_id res chain seq x y z
N MET A 1 -35.82 6.82 -5.83
CA MET A 1 -34.66 6.02 -6.28
C MET A 1 -34.52 5.96 -7.82
N VAL A 2 -35.28 6.69 -8.59
CA VAL A 2 -35.29 6.68 -10.07
C VAL A 2 -34.76 7.97 -10.70
N GLU A 3 -34.53 9.03 -9.94
CA GLU A 3 -34.10 10.35 -10.45
C GLU A 3 -32.58 10.52 -10.66
N LEU A 4 -31.76 9.50 -10.44
CA LEU A 4 -30.30 9.52 -10.64
C LEU A 4 -29.88 9.07 -12.05
N LEU A 5 -30.83 8.91 -12.97
CA LEU A 5 -30.57 8.42 -14.31
C LEU A 5 -30.18 9.58 -15.23
N SER A 6 -28.97 9.45 -15.76
CA SER A 6 -28.29 10.23 -16.79
C SER A 6 -29.17 11.12 -17.65
N LYS A 7 -28.89 12.42 -17.64
CA LYS A 7 -29.58 13.36 -18.58
C LYS A 7 -29.29 13.04 -20.05
N ILE A 8 -28.11 12.53 -20.38
CA ILE A 8 -27.75 12.14 -21.76
C ILE A 8 -26.71 11.02 -21.73
N ARG A 9 -26.98 9.92 -22.44
CA ARG A 9 -26.01 8.90 -22.82
C ARG A 9 -26.03 8.76 -24.32
N ARG A 10 -24.93 9.09 -24.99
CA ARG A 10 -24.80 8.94 -26.45
C ARG A 10 -23.63 8.02 -26.75
N LEU A 11 -23.84 7.07 -27.65
CA LEU A 11 -22.78 6.33 -28.32
C LEU A 11 -22.54 7.00 -29.66
N GLU A 12 -21.36 7.50 -29.86
CA GLU A 12 -20.94 8.19 -31.07
C GLU A 12 -19.72 7.50 -31.67
N LYS A 13 -19.51 7.73 -32.94
CA LYS A 13 -18.26 7.39 -33.61
C LYS A 13 -17.49 8.68 -33.85
N MET A 14 -16.20 8.66 -33.50
CA MET A 14 -15.32 9.81 -33.62
C MET A 14 -14.05 9.39 -34.36
N LYS A 15 -13.70 10.09 -35.42
CA LYS A 15 -12.45 9.83 -36.14
C LYS A 15 -11.24 10.19 -35.26
N ILE A 16 -10.12 9.48 -35.42
CA ILE A 16 -8.89 9.76 -34.66
C ILE A 16 -8.44 11.20 -34.89
N LYS A 17 -8.51 11.70 -36.13
CA LYS A 17 -8.20 13.09 -36.45
C LYS A 17 -9.05 14.05 -35.61
N GLU A 18 -10.35 13.85 -35.56
CA GLU A 18 -11.27 14.67 -34.77
C GLU A 18 -10.98 14.60 -33.26
N LEU A 19 -10.72 13.40 -32.73
CA LEU A 19 -10.33 13.19 -31.34
C LEU A 19 -9.06 14.02 -31.01
N TYR A 20 -8.03 13.90 -31.86
CA TYR A 20 -6.77 14.62 -31.66
C TYR A 20 -6.93 16.14 -31.71
N GLU A 21 -7.70 16.66 -32.70
CA GLU A 21 -8.01 18.08 -32.82
C GLU A 21 -8.76 18.60 -31.58
N LYS A 22 -9.79 17.89 -31.12
CA LYS A 22 -10.54 18.27 -29.91
C LYS A 22 -9.68 18.26 -28.63
N ILE A 23 -8.69 17.38 -28.55
CA ILE A 23 -7.72 17.38 -27.44
C ILE A 23 -6.78 18.56 -27.54
N ARG A 24 -6.22 18.84 -28.72
CA ARG A 24 -5.33 19.99 -28.98
C ARG A 24 -6.02 21.31 -28.66
N ASP A 25 -7.29 21.44 -29.02
CA ASP A 25 -8.08 22.64 -28.86
C ASP A 25 -8.72 22.76 -27.47
N GLY A 26 -8.42 21.80 -26.53
CA GLY A 26 -8.88 21.85 -25.15
C GLY A 26 -10.37 21.56 -24.96
N VAL A 27 -11.05 21.02 -25.98
CA VAL A 27 -12.45 20.56 -25.90
C VAL A 27 -12.53 19.22 -25.19
N ILE A 28 -11.55 18.33 -25.45
CA ILE A 28 -11.39 17.09 -24.70
C ILE A 28 -10.24 17.27 -23.72
N ILE A 29 -10.54 17.09 -22.42
CA ILE A 29 -9.59 17.18 -21.33
C ILE A 29 -9.16 15.76 -20.97
N SER A 30 -7.93 15.41 -21.32
CA SER A 30 -7.33 14.10 -20.98
C SER A 30 -6.61 14.10 -19.63
N ASP A 31 -6.26 15.27 -19.11
CA ASP A 31 -5.55 15.47 -17.83
C ASP A 31 -6.49 15.95 -16.75
N ILE A 32 -7.47 15.10 -16.41
CA ILE A 32 -8.28 15.31 -15.22
C ILE A 32 -7.59 14.67 -14.02
N GLU A 33 -7.66 15.37 -12.88
CA GLU A 33 -7.06 14.95 -11.60
C GLU A 33 -7.51 13.56 -11.10
N LEU A 34 -8.58 13.01 -11.67
CA LEU A 34 -9.17 11.71 -11.33
C LEU A 34 -8.40 10.52 -11.92
N GLN A 35 -7.43 10.74 -12.83
CA GLN A 35 -6.87 9.65 -13.63
C GLN A 35 -5.44 9.27 -13.23
N ARG A 36 -5.10 8.02 -13.63
CA ARG A 36 -3.79 7.41 -13.42
C ARG A 36 -2.69 8.19 -14.14
N GLU A 37 -1.48 8.17 -13.57
CA GLU A 37 -0.26 8.39 -14.35
C GLU A 37 -0.21 7.45 -15.56
N ILE A 38 0.53 7.82 -16.60
CA ILE A 38 0.69 6.98 -17.79
C ILE A 38 1.44 5.71 -17.39
N ILE A 39 0.73 4.56 -17.47
CA ILE A 39 1.25 3.27 -17.00
C ILE A 39 1.66 2.39 -18.19
N TYR A 40 1.12 2.65 -19.39
CA TYR A 40 1.47 1.85 -20.56
C TYR A 40 2.94 2.05 -20.90
N ASN A 41 3.70 0.94 -20.87
CA ASN A 41 5.03 0.91 -21.44
C ASN A 41 4.96 1.06 -22.97
N THR A 42 6.11 1.25 -23.60
CA THR A 42 6.22 1.44 -25.06
C THR A 42 5.52 0.34 -25.85
N GLU A 43 5.68 -0.93 -25.46
CA GLU A 43 5.06 -2.08 -26.12
C GLU A 43 3.53 -2.00 -26.11
N LYS A 44 2.92 -1.67 -24.96
CA LYS A 44 1.46 -1.50 -24.87
C LYS A 44 0.96 -0.31 -25.65
N GLN A 45 1.73 0.79 -25.72
CA GLN A 45 1.40 1.94 -26.57
C GLN A 45 1.45 1.55 -28.05
N GLN A 46 2.45 0.80 -28.47
CA GLN A 46 2.57 0.27 -29.83
C GLN A 46 1.42 -0.68 -30.20
N LEU A 47 0.95 -1.53 -29.26
CA LEU A 47 -0.22 -2.37 -29.48
C LEU A 47 -1.50 -1.58 -29.75
N VAL A 48 -1.64 -0.37 -29.19
CA VAL A 48 -2.78 0.51 -29.52
C VAL A 48 -2.70 0.98 -30.98
N ILE A 49 -1.52 1.37 -31.43
CA ILE A 49 -1.30 1.82 -32.81
C ILE A 49 -1.48 0.64 -33.80
N ASP A 50 -0.94 -0.52 -33.42
CA ASP A 50 -1.12 -1.77 -34.19
C ASP A 50 -2.60 -2.11 -34.37
N SER A 51 -3.36 -2.05 -33.27
CA SER A 51 -4.80 -2.33 -33.30
C SER A 51 -5.56 -1.41 -34.25
N ILE A 52 -5.22 -0.11 -34.24
CA ILE A 52 -5.83 0.88 -35.14
C ILE A 52 -5.51 0.57 -36.61
N LEU A 53 -4.25 0.33 -36.92
CA LEU A 53 -3.80 0.09 -38.29
C LEU A 53 -4.26 -1.24 -38.88
N ASN A 54 -4.47 -2.25 -38.02
CA ASN A 54 -4.90 -3.58 -38.38
C ASN A 54 -6.43 -3.83 -38.19
N ASP A 55 -7.22 -2.75 -37.99
CA ASP A 55 -8.66 -2.78 -37.78
C ASP A 55 -9.11 -3.68 -36.63
N VAL A 56 -8.27 -3.87 -35.61
CA VAL A 56 -8.61 -4.55 -34.34
C VAL A 56 -9.40 -3.61 -33.46
N PRO A 57 -10.66 -3.94 -33.08
CA PRO A 57 -11.50 -3.02 -32.31
C PRO A 57 -10.89 -2.66 -30.96
N LEU A 58 -10.76 -1.38 -30.66
CA LEU A 58 -10.42 -0.87 -29.34
C LEU A 58 -11.68 -0.80 -28.47
N PRO A 59 -11.57 -1.02 -27.14
CA PRO A 59 -12.66 -0.73 -26.20
C PRO A 59 -13.15 0.70 -26.35
N ALA A 60 -14.45 0.95 -26.12
CA ALA A 60 -15.02 2.29 -26.19
C ALA A 60 -14.30 3.27 -25.25
N PHE A 61 -14.21 4.52 -25.67
CA PHE A 61 -13.75 5.64 -24.85
C PHE A 61 -14.92 6.21 -24.08
N TYR A 62 -14.74 6.49 -22.79
CA TYR A 62 -15.79 7.09 -21.97
C TYR A 62 -15.44 8.54 -21.65
N LEU A 63 -16.30 9.46 -22.10
CA LEU A 63 -16.16 10.89 -21.89
C LEU A 63 -17.33 11.41 -21.04
N TRP A 64 -17.02 12.36 -20.18
CA TRP A 64 -17.99 13.07 -19.37
C TRP A 64 -18.10 14.53 -19.83
N LYS A 65 -19.30 14.93 -20.18
CA LYS A 65 -19.57 16.31 -20.50
C LYS A 65 -19.82 17.08 -19.21
N ASN A 66 -18.92 18.01 -18.90
CA ASN A 66 -19.03 18.87 -17.72
C ASN A 66 -19.92 20.09 -17.96
N ASP A 67 -20.09 20.93 -16.93
CA ASP A 67 -20.93 22.12 -16.98
C ASP A 67 -20.39 23.21 -17.96
N ASP A 68 -19.08 23.21 -18.23
CA ASP A 68 -18.43 24.09 -19.22
C ASP A 68 -18.51 23.52 -20.64
N GLU A 69 -19.37 22.56 -20.90
CA GLU A 69 -19.54 21.87 -22.20
C GLU A 69 -18.28 21.11 -22.68
N LYS A 70 -17.21 21.00 -21.86
CA LYS A 70 -16.01 20.25 -22.16
C LYS A 70 -16.17 18.77 -21.88
N LEU A 71 -15.39 17.94 -22.55
CA LEU A 71 -15.43 16.50 -22.47
C LEU A 71 -14.22 15.99 -21.65
N GLU A 72 -14.47 15.47 -20.48
CA GLU A 72 -13.46 14.89 -19.60
C GLU A 72 -13.35 13.38 -19.83
N VAL A 73 -12.14 12.89 -20.02
CA VAL A 73 -11.90 11.45 -20.28
C VAL A 73 -12.08 10.66 -18.99
N LEU A 74 -13.10 9.82 -18.90
CA LEU A 74 -13.30 8.88 -17.78
C LEU A 74 -12.56 7.54 -17.96
N ASP A 75 -12.53 7.01 -19.20
CA ASP A 75 -11.70 5.87 -19.58
C ASP A 75 -11.15 6.03 -20.99
N GLY A 76 -9.97 5.46 -21.22
CA GLY A 76 -9.25 5.55 -22.49
C GLY A 76 -8.02 6.47 -22.47
N LYS A 77 -7.68 7.10 -21.35
CA LYS A 77 -6.51 8.01 -21.24
C LYS A 77 -5.23 7.40 -21.80
N GLN A 78 -4.91 6.16 -21.43
CA GLN A 78 -3.68 5.48 -21.86
C GLN A 78 -3.65 5.28 -23.40
N ARG A 79 -4.81 4.99 -24.00
CA ARG A 79 -4.97 4.82 -25.44
C ARG A 79 -4.89 6.16 -26.17
N ILE A 80 -5.51 7.20 -25.60
CA ILE A 80 -5.40 8.57 -26.10
C ILE A 80 -3.96 9.04 -26.12
N GLU A 81 -3.23 8.76 -25.02
CA GLU A 81 -1.83 9.17 -24.92
C GLU A 81 -0.93 8.45 -25.93
N ALA A 82 -1.18 7.15 -26.20
CA ALA A 82 -0.49 6.43 -27.25
C ALA A 82 -0.74 7.05 -28.64
N ILE A 83 -1.99 7.38 -28.95
CA ILE A 83 -2.39 8.06 -30.20
C ILE A 83 -1.69 9.42 -30.31
N LYS A 84 -1.72 10.25 -29.25
CA LYS A 84 -1.04 11.56 -29.21
C LYS A 84 0.46 11.42 -29.48
N LYS A 85 1.14 10.56 -28.72
CA LYS A 85 2.59 10.36 -28.85
C LYS A 85 2.97 9.91 -30.25
N PHE A 86 2.18 9.04 -30.87
CA PHE A 86 2.45 8.60 -32.23
C PHE A 86 2.34 9.78 -33.21
N ILE A 87 1.26 10.55 -33.19
CA ILE A 87 1.05 11.73 -34.07
C ILE A 87 2.13 12.81 -33.80
N GLN A 88 2.59 12.96 -32.57
CA GLN A 88 3.63 13.93 -32.16
C GLN A 88 5.07 13.45 -32.46
N ASN A 89 5.26 12.26 -32.98
CA ASN A 89 6.53 11.59 -33.24
C ASN A 89 7.31 11.16 -31.99
N ASP A 90 6.64 11.03 -30.85
CA ASP A 90 7.20 10.59 -29.57
C ASP A 90 7.04 9.08 -29.33
N LEU A 91 6.38 8.39 -30.25
CA LEU A 91 6.22 6.95 -30.27
C LEU A 91 6.56 6.39 -31.66
N GLN A 92 7.35 5.33 -31.70
CA GLN A 92 7.64 4.60 -32.94
C GLN A 92 6.72 3.39 -33.05
N TYR A 93 6.31 3.07 -34.29
CA TYR A 93 5.65 1.83 -34.65
C TYR A 93 6.31 1.25 -35.90
N ASN A 94 6.76 -0.02 -35.85
CA ASN A 94 7.55 -0.67 -36.90
C ASN A 94 8.76 0.17 -37.35
N ASP A 95 9.53 0.66 -36.37
CA ASP A 95 10.71 1.50 -36.57
C ASP A 95 10.48 2.85 -37.32
N LYS A 96 9.22 3.23 -37.51
CA LYS A 96 8.81 4.49 -38.14
C LYS A 96 8.10 5.39 -37.12
N ILE A 97 8.43 6.68 -37.11
CA ILE A 97 7.63 7.74 -36.47
C ILE A 97 6.54 8.23 -37.43
N TRP A 98 5.55 8.96 -36.93
CA TRP A 98 4.43 9.46 -37.71
C TRP A 98 4.85 10.12 -39.04
N LYS A 99 5.83 11.03 -39.01
CA LYS A 99 6.36 11.73 -40.19
C LYS A 99 6.98 10.80 -41.24
N GLN A 100 7.39 9.62 -40.86
CA GLN A 100 8.00 8.63 -41.74
C GLN A 100 7.00 7.57 -42.25
N THR A 101 5.77 7.65 -41.76
CA THR A 101 4.69 6.74 -42.14
C THR A 101 4.12 7.18 -43.50
N ASP A 102 3.82 6.22 -44.36
CA ASP A 102 3.30 6.45 -45.69
C ASP A 102 1.93 7.20 -45.64
N SER A 103 1.66 8.08 -46.61
CA SER A 103 0.47 8.92 -46.63
C SER A 103 -0.83 8.16 -46.53
N ASP A 104 -0.94 7.00 -47.20
CA ASP A 104 -2.13 6.16 -47.20
C ASP A 104 -2.38 5.53 -45.81
N VAL A 105 -1.29 5.18 -45.10
CA VAL A 105 -1.36 4.69 -43.71
C VAL A 105 -1.77 5.82 -42.76
N GLN A 106 -1.22 7.01 -42.94
CA GLN A 106 -1.63 8.20 -42.19
C GLN A 106 -3.10 8.54 -42.40
N GLN A 107 -3.56 8.48 -43.65
CA GLN A 107 -4.97 8.72 -43.98
C GLN A 107 -5.86 7.67 -43.31
N LYS A 108 -5.54 6.36 -43.47
CA LYS A 108 -6.27 5.27 -42.80
C LYS A 108 -6.34 5.48 -41.29
N PHE A 109 -5.22 5.79 -40.65
CA PHE A 109 -5.16 6.05 -39.21
C PHE A 109 -6.08 7.21 -38.79
N ASN A 110 -6.00 8.34 -39.50
CA ASN A 110 -6.78 9.53 -39.21
C ASN A 110 -8.29 9.31 -39.38
N GLU A 111 -8.68 8.53 -40.37
CA GLU A 111 -10.09 8.25 -40.70
C GLU A 111 -10.68 7.09 -39.88
N THR A 112 -9.84 6.35 -39.13
CA THR A 112 -10.34 5.27 -38.27
C THR A 112 -11.31 5.82 -37.22
N GLU A 113 -12.48 5.20 -37.13
CA GLU A 113 -13.55 5.57 -36.22
C GLU A 113 -13.42 4.85 -34.88
N LEU A 114 -13.35 5.60 -33.80
CA LEU A 114 -13.35 5.14 -32.43
C LEU A 114 -14.77 5.17 -31.86
N SER A 115 -15.15 4.16 -31.08
CA SER A 115 -16.41 4.17 -30.34
C SER A 115 -16.26 5.06 -29.10
N VAL A 116 -17.09 6.08 -28.97
CA VAL A 116 -17.05 7.04 -27.86
C VAL A 116 -18.41 7.07 -27.17
N ILE A 117 -18.43 6.91 -25.86
CA ILE A 117 -19.64 7.05 -25.04
C ILE A 117 -19.52 8.38 -24.30
N ILE A 118 -20.43 9.32 -24.60
CA ILE A 118 -20.52 10.60 -23.93
C ILE A 118 -21.68 10.56 -22.95
N GLN A 119 -21.42 10.96 -21.70
CA GLN A 119 -22.40 11.02 -20.65
C GLN A 119 -22.30 12.33 -19.88
N SER A 120 -23.43 12.83 -19.36
CA SER A 120 -23.50 14.00 -18.47
C SER A 120 -24.43 13.71 -17.29
N GLY A 121 -24.39 14.53 -16.27
CA GLY A 121 -25.23 14.41 -15.08
C GLY A 121 -24.60 15.02 -13.83
N THR A 122 -24.87 14.46 -12.68
CA THR A 122 -24.28 14.94 -11.41
C THR A 122 -22.87 14.42 -11.20
N GLU A 123 -22.06 15.14 -10.40
CA GLU A 123 -20.73 14.69 -10.00
C GLU A 123 -20.76 13.32 -9.27
N GLU A 124 -21.82 13.05 -8.51
CA GLU A 124 -22.02 11.75 -7.88
C GLU A 124 -22.18 10.62 -8.91
N LEU A 125 -22.94 10.86 -9.97
CA LEU A 125 -23.10 9.91 -11.08
C LEU A 125 -21.80 9.69 -11.80
N LYS A 126 -21.03 10.77 -12.09
CA LYS A 126 -19.71 10.72 -12.71
C LYS A 126 -18.77 9.80 -11.93
N ARG A 127 -18.69 10.00 -10.60
CA ARG A 127 -17.89 9.17 -9.70
C ARG A 127 -18.32 7.70 -9.72
N LYS A 128 -19.63 7.44 -9.68
CA LYS A 128 -20.16 6.05 -9.76
C LYS A 128 -19.78 5.36 -11.06
N ILE A 129 -19.88 6.07 -12.18
CA ILE A 129 -19.53 5.56 -13.52
C ILE A 129 -18.03 5.29 -13.59
N PHE A 130 -17.20 6.28 -13.20
CA PHE A 130 -15.76 6.14 -13.16
C PHE A 130 -15.31 4.90 -12.38
N ASN A 131 -15.86 4.70 -11.18
CA ASN A 131 -15.56 3.53 -10.37
C ASN A 131 -15.96 2.22 -11.05
N ARG A 132 -17.16 2.15 -11.63
CA ARG A 132 -17.65 0.92 -12.28
C ARG A 132 -16.83 0.55 -13.51
N ILE A 133 -16.52 1.50 -14.39
CA ILE A 133 -15.72 1.28 -15.58
C ILE A 133 -14.33 0.74 -15.22
N ASN A 134 -13.71 1.34 -14.21
CA ASN A 134 -12.37 0.94 -13.77
C ASN A 134 -12.37 -0.38 -12.96
N THR A 135 -13.47 -0.76 -12.33
CA THR A 135 -13.57 -2.04 -11.60
C THR A 135 -13.71 -3.23 -12.53
N LEU A 136 -14.26 -3.05 -13.73
CA LEU A 136 -14.44 -4.11 -14.72
C LEU A 136 -13.19 -4.38 -15.58
N GLY A 137 -12.20 -3.48 -15.53
CA GLY A 137 -10.90 -3.61 -16.22
C GLY A 137 -9.77 -4.00 -15.29
N VAL A 138 -8.58 -3.40 -15.45
CA VAL A 138 -7.51 -3.51 -14.46
C VAL A 138 -7.92 -2.73 -13.20
N PRO A 139 -8.11 -3.38 -12.05
CA PRO A 139 -8.65 -2.73 -10.86
C PRO A 139 -7.83 -1.49 -10.47
N LEU A 140 -8.52 -0.42 -10.11
CA LEU A 140 -7.88 0.73 -9.47
C LEU A 140 -7.25 0.29 -8.15
N SER A 141 -6.09 0.85 -7.81
CA SER A 141 -5.57 0.73 -6.46
C SER A 141 -6.50 1.46 -5.47
N ALA A 142 -6.41 1.10 -4.20
CA ALA A 142 -7.22 1.74 -3.16
C ALA A 142 -7.03 3.27 -3.13
N TYR A 143 -5.79 3.76 -3.36
CA TYR A 143 -5.53 5.20 -3.43
C TYR A 143 -6.12 5.86 -4.67
N GLU A 144 -6.03 5.21 -5.85
CA GLU A 144 -6.64 5.73 -7.07
C GLU A 144 -8.16 5.87 -6.94
N VAL A 145 -8.81 4.92 -6.24
CA VAL A 145 -10.24 5.01 -5.90
C VAL A 145 -10.53 6.20 -5.00
N LEU A 146 -9.75 6.36 -3.92
CA LEU A 146 -9.90 7.50 -3.00
C LEU A 146 -9.68 8.84 -3.70
N ASN A 147 -8.62 8.93 -4.50
CA ASN A 147 -8.33 10.14 -5.27
C ASN A 147 -9.44 10.44 -6.28
N GLY A 148 -10.01 9.41 -6.92
CA GLY A 148 -11.16 9.56 -7.80
C GLY A 148 -12.45 10.01 -7.13
N LEU A 149 -12.63 9.67 -5.84
CA LEU A 149 -13.84 10.02 -5.08
C LEU A 149 -13.72 11.37 -4.36
N TYR A 150 -12.54 11.67 -3.83
CA TYR A 150 -12.34 12.76 -2.87
C TYR A 150 -11.12 13.62 -3.23
N ASN A 151 -10.83 13.78 -4.54
CA ASN A 151 -9.76 14.67 -4.95
C ASN A 151 -9.99 16.09 -4.43
N GLY A 152 -8.95 16.68 -3.85
CA GLY A 152 -9.02 17.99 -3.24
C GLY A 152 -7.66 18.44 -2.72
N GLU A 153 -7.61 19.57 -2.02
CA GLU A 153 -6.38 20.15 -1.49
C GLU A 153 -5.63 19.15 -0.58
N TYR A 154 -6.35 18.40 0.21
CA TYR A 154 -5.79 17.43 1.15
C TYR A 154 -4.97 16.33 0.45
N LEU A 155 -5.56 15.64 -0.53
CA LEU A 155 -4.87 14.55 -1.24
C LEU A 155 -3.74 15.07 -2.16
N ARG A 156 -3.88 16.29 -2.70
CA ARG A 156 -2.77 16.94 -3.43
C ARG A 156 -1.59 17.22 -2.49
N GLY A 157 -1.86 17.77 -1.30
CA GLY A 157 -0.84 18.02 -0.28
C GLY A 157 -0.15 16.73 0.18
N LEU A 158 -0.92 15.67 0.42
CA LEU A 158 -0.38 14.33 0.74
C LEU A 158 0.51 13.80 -0.39
N THR A 159 0.08 13.94 -1.64
CA THR A 159 0.87 13.47 -2.80
C THR A 159 2.17 14.25 -2.92
N ALA A 160 2.12 15.57 -2.75
CA ALA A 160 3.30 16.43 -2.75
C ALA A 160 4.27 16.05 -1.61
N TYR A 161 3.76 15.77 -0.40
CA TYR A 161 4.57 15.32 0.72
C TYR A 161 5.30 14.01 0.42
N VAL A 162 4.60 12.99 -0.01
CA VAL A 162 5.17 11.67 -0.31
C VAL A 162 6.21 11.73 -1.44
N SER A 163 6.04 12.65 -2.40
CA SER A 163 6.92 12.77 -3.57
C SER A 163 8.14 13.67 -3.34
N ASN A 164 8.06 14.64 -2.42
CA ASN A 164 9.07 15.68 -2.29
C ASN A 164 9.82 15.68 -0.94
N ASP A 165 9.23 15.10 0.12
CA ASP A 165 9.89 15.06 1.41
C ASP A 165 10.99 13.99 1.43
N LYS A 166 12.24 14.39 1.70
CA LYS A 166 13.42 13.51 1.64
C LYS A 166 13.33 12.34 2.61
N ASP A 167 12.76 12.57 3.79
CA ASP A 167 12.64 11.55 4.82
C ASP A 167 11.53 10.56 4.46
N ALA A 168 10.40 11.07 3.96
CA ALA A 168 9.31 10.24 3.47
C ALA A 168 9.76 9.36 2.29
N ILE A 169 10.46 9.92 1.30
CA ILE A 169 11.01 9.17 0.17
C ILE A 169 11.92 8.03 0.65
N LYS A 170 12.81 8.34 1.60
CA LYS A 170 13.77 7.35 2.14
C LYS A 170 13.07 6.23 2.91
N VAL A 171 12.11 6.54 3.77
CA VAL A 171 11.45 5.58 4.67
C VAL A 171 10.36 4.78 3.97
N LEU A 172 9.59 5.41 3.08
CA LEU A 172 8.47 4.76 2.40
C LEU A 172 8.89 3.90 1.20
N SER A 173 10.15 4.05 0.74
CA SER A 173 10.68 3.33 -0.42
C SER A 173 9.97 3.64 -1.75
N THR A 174 9.86 2.68 -2.66
CA THR A 174 9.25 2.89 -3.98
C THR A 174 7.75 3.12 -3.91
N ASN A 175 7.29 4.23 -4.48
CA ASN A 175 5.87 4.55 -4.61
C ASN A 175 5.33 3.99 -5.93
N SER A 176 4.43 3.01 -5.86
CA SER A 176 3.70 2.55 -7.03
C SER A 176 2.19 2.68 -6.79
N ARG A 177 1.51 3.36 -7.72
CA ARG A 177 0.05 3.49 -7.72
C ARG A 177 -0.53 3.97 -6.37
N GLY A 178 0.14 4.90 -5.71
CA GLY A 178 -0.31 5.51 -4.46
C GLY A 178 -0.21 4.62 -3.21
N LYS A 179 0.59 3.58 -3.22
CA LYS A 179 0.78 2.71 -2.03
C LYS A 179 1.30 3.48 -0.82
N ASN A 180 2.23 4.40 -1.04
CA ASN A 180 2.80 5.21 0.04
C ASN A 180 1.77 6.20 0.60
N GLN A 181 0.96 6.83 -0.25
CA GLN A 181 -0.14 7.68 0.17
C GLN A 181 -1.14 6.90 1.05
N MET A 182 -1.51 5.67 0.63
CA MET A 182 -2.37 4.80 1.41
C MET A 182 -1.79 4.43 2.77
N LYS A 183 -0.48 4.17 2.84
CA LYS A 183 0.19 3.92 4.14
C LYS A 183 0.08 5.14 5.05
N ILE A 184 0.42 6.33 4.55
CA ILE A 184 0.31 7.56 5.34
C ILE A 184 -1.12 7.81 5.81
N LEU A 185 -2.13 7.62 4.96
CA LEU A 185 -3.54 7.76 5.35
C LEU A 185 -3.93 6.79 6.47
N LYS A 186 -3.51 5.52 6.38
CA LYS A 186 -3.74 4.53 7.44
C LYS A 186 -3.08 4.95 8.75
N TYR A 187 -1.83 5.43 8.69
CA TYR A 187 -1.11 5.90 9.87
C TYR A 187 -1.77 7.12 10.51
N LEU A 188 -2.28 8.05 9.69
CA LEU A 188 -3.04 9.20 10.19
C LEU A 188 -4.35 8.77 10.84
N CYS A 189 -5.06 7.79 10.28
CA CYS A 189 -6.25 7.22 10.91
C CYS A 189 -5.94 6.62 12.29
N ILE A 190 -4.81 5.90 12.43
CA ILE A 190 -4.35 5.38 13.74
C ILE A 190 -4.08 6.53 14.71
N LEU A 191 -3.31 7.55 14.29
CA LEU A 191 -2.94 8.70 15.11
C LEU A 191 -4.15 9.52 15.57
N LYS A 192 -5.17 9.61 14.73
CA LYS A 192 -6.41 10.39 15.00
C LYS A 192 -7.53 9.54 15.61
N ASN A 193 -7.31 8.24 15.83
CA ASN A 193 -8.31 7.28 16.27
C ASN A 193 -9.55 7.23 15.36
N GLU A 194 -9.34 7.36 14.04
CA GLU A 194 -10.40 7.30 13.03
C GLU A 194 -10.56 5.87 12.52
N LYS A 195 -11.79 5.39 12.49
CA LYS A 195 -12.11 3.99 12.10
C LYS A 195 -12.38 3.82 10.62
N ASP A 196 -12.84 4.88 9.95
CA ASP A 196 -13.20 4.87 8.53
C ASP A 196 -12.31 5.84 7.75
N LEU A 197 -11.40 5.28 6.98
CA LEU A 197 -10.45 6.02 6.17
C LEU A 197 -11.14 6.83 5.05
N ASN A 198 -12.22 6.31 4.44
CA ASN A 198 -12.95 7.03 3.40
C ASN A 198 -13.63 8.26 4.00
N GLU A 199 -14.26 8.10 5.17
CA GLU A 199 -14.91 9.19 5.86
C GLU A 199 -13.89 10.24 6.33
N TYR A 200 -12.72 9.80 6.81
CA TYR A 200 -11.62 10.69 7.16
C TYR A 200 -11.17 11.55 5.98
N VAL A 201 -10.91 10.93 4.82
CA VAL A 201 -10.50 11.65 3.62
C VAL A 201 -11.62 12.57 3.10
N ARG A 202 -12.88 12.11 3.13
CA ARG A 202 -14.04 12.91 2.73
C ARG A 202 -14.19 14.19 3.57
N LYS A 203 -14.08 14.09 4.90
CA LYS A 203 -14.17 15.24 5.82
C LYS A 203 -13.04 16.25 5.60
N ASN A 204 -11.87 15.78 5.21
CA ASN A 204 -10.67 16.61 5.04
C ASN A 204 -10.44 17.05 3.59
N GLN A 205 -11.28 16.68 2.63
CA GLN A 205 -11.06 16.86 1.20
C GLN A 205 -10.56 18.26 0.81
N ASN A 206 -11.15 19.30 1.39
CA ASN A 206 -10.83 20.71 1.08
C ASN A 206 -9.90 21.36 2.11
N ASN A 207 -9.44 20.60 3.11
CA ASN A 207 -8.53 21.10 4.13
C ASN A 207 -7.08 21.04 3.64
N SER A 208 -6.21 21.90 4.20
CA SER A 208 -4.77 21.77 3.97
C SER A 208 -4.23 20.52 4.65
N PHE A 209 -3.29 19.84 3.99
CA PHE A 209 -2.57 18.68 4.54
C PHE A 209 -1.50 19.08 5.60
N ALA A 210 -1.21 20.37 5.76
CA ALA A 210 -0.07 20.87 6.53
C ALA A 210 -0.01 20.39 8.00
N ASP A 211 -1.15 20.29 8.69
CA ASP A 211 -1.20 19.85 10.09
C ASP A 211 -0.88 18.36 10.23
N ASP A 212 -1.47 17.56 9.37
CA ASP A 212 -1.23 16.13 9.32
C ASP A 212 0.17 15.82 8.81
N GLN A 213 0.69 16.62 7.89
CA GLN A 213 2.09 16.56 7.46
C GLN A 213 3.04 16.77 8.65
N ARG A 214 2.81 17.79 9.48
CA ARG A 214 3.64 18.04 10.67
C ARG A 214 3.64 16.87 11.64
N THR A 215 2.47 16.26 11.81
CA THR A 215 2.30 15.12 12.69
C THR A 215 3.03 13.89 12.16
N ILE A 216 2.77 13.52 10.92
CA ILE A 216 3.36 12.31 10.32
C ILE A 216 4.87 12.44 10.13
N THR A 217 5.38 13.64 9.83
CA THR A 217 6.82 13.89 9.67
C THR A 217 7.61 13.56 10.93
N LYS A 218 7.05 13.79 12.14
CA LYS A 218 7.71 13.42 13.40
C LYS A 218 7.93 11.91 13.49
N ASN A 219 6.92 11.12 13.14
CA ASN A 219 7.00 9.65 13.15
C ASN A 219 7.96 9.14 12.07
N ILE A 220 7.92 9.70 10.86
CA ILE A 220 8.84 9.36 9.78
C ILE A 220 10.30 9.66 10.17
N LYS A 221 10.56 10.81 10.79
CA LYS A 221 11.90 11.16 11.30
C LYS A 221 12.35 10.22 12.40
N PHE A 222 11.48 9.86 13.34
CA PHE A 222 11.78 8.85 14.35
C PHE A 222 12.26 7.55 13.70
N ILE A 223 11.48 7.02 12.74
CA ILE A 223 11.79 5.78 12.05
C ILE A 223 13.13 5.89 11.31
N ARG A 224 13.35 6.96 10.54
CA ARG A 224 14.61 7.22 9.83
C ARG A 224 15.82 7.26 10.76
N ASP A 225 15.66 7.87 11.93
CA ASP A 225 16.76 8.11 12.86
C ASP A 225 17.15 6.85 13.64
N VAL A 226 16.18 5.97 13.90
CA VAL A 226 16.36 4.76 14.72
C VAL A 226 16.65 3.53 13.88
N PHE A 227 15.95 3.32 12.78
CA PHE A 227 16.02 2.09 12.00
C PHE A 227 16.85 2.26 10.71
N ASP A 228 17.57 1.20 10.34
CA ASP A 228 18.39 1.18 9.11
C ASP A 228 17.68 0.49 7.93
N ASP A 229 16.72 -0.40 8.22
CA ASP A 229 15.90 -1.12 7.26
C ASP A 229 14.43 -0.79 7.52
N TYR A 230 13.65 -0.61 6.48
CA TYR A 230 12.23 -0.22 6.58
C TYR A 230 11.26 -1.34 6.19
N GLY A 231 11.74 -2.58 6.13
CA GLY A 231 10.91 -3.75 5.79
C GLY A 231 9.76 -4.03 6.76
N GLN A 232 9.87 -3.54 8.00
CA GLN A 232 8.84 -3.67 9.04
C GLN A 232 8.18 -2.32 9.37
N LEU A 233 7.93 -1.50 8.35
CA LEU A 233 7.51 -0.10 8.51
C LEU A 233 6.26 0.06 9.38
N ASP A 234 5.26 -0.81 9.25
CA ASP A 234 4.02 -0.72 10.02
C ASP A 234 4.30 -0.91 11.53
N ILE A 235 5.17 -1.85 11.89
CA ILE A 235 5.63 -2.07 13.27
C ILE A 235 6.39 -0.85 13.78
N TYR A 236 7.35 -0.36 13.00
CA TYR A 236 8.16 0.80 13.40
C TYR A 236 7.32 2.06 13.56
N PHE A 237 6.24 2.17 12.78
CA PHE A 237 5.30 3.27 12.93
C PHE A 237 4.54 3.19 14.27
N ASN A 238 4.00 2.02 14.61
CA ASN A 238 3.35 1.80 15.92
C ASN A 238 4.29 2.10 17.08
N LEU A 239 5.53 1.61 17.00
CA LEU A 239 6.55 1.89 18.00
C LEU A 239 6.90 3.38 18.09
N SER A 240 6.94 4.09 16.95
CA SER A 240 7.19 5.54 16.95
C SER A 240 6.08 6.32 17.66
N ILE A 241 4.83 5.87 17.60
CA ILE A 241 3.72 6.48 18.34
C ILE A 241 3.93 6.26 19.85
N LYS A 242 4.24 5.04 20.24
CA LYS A 242 4.36 4.60 21.64
C LYS A 242 5.58 5.21 22.33
N TYR A 243 6.71 5.31 21.63
CA TYR A 243 8.03 5.65 22.20
C TYR A 243 8.64 6.96 21.66
N MET A 244 7.81 7.89 21.18
CA MET A 244 8.30 9.17 20.62
C MET A 244 9.22 9.94 21.60
N LYS A 245 8.98 9.83 22.91
CA LYS A 245 9.75 10.51 23.94
C LYS A 245 11.12 9.87 24.16
N ASP A 246 11.28 8.62 23.80
CA ASP A 246 12.48 7.82 24.08
C ASP A 246 13.48 7.82 22.90
N ILE A 247 13.22 8.65 21.88
CA ILE A 247 14.02 8.70 20.65
C ILE A 247 15.51 8.88 20.89
N SER A 248 15.91 9.67 21.89
CA SER A 248 17.33 9.92 22.20
C SER A 248 18.03 8.64 22.61
N ILE A 249 17.45 7.89 23.55
CA ILE A 249 18.00 6.62 24.04
C ILE A 249 18.05 5.57 22.92
N TRP A 250 17.01 5.53 22.07
CA TRP A 250 16.97 4.60 20.94
C TRP A 250 18.02 4.93 19.88
N LYS A 251 18.28 6.21 19.64
CA LYS A 251 19.34 6.65 18.72
C LYS A 251 20.74 6.32 19.24
N GLU A 252 21.00 6.47 20.53
CA GLU A 252 22.27 6.10 21.16
C GLU A 252 22.54 4.60 21.03
N ASN A 253 21.50 3.78 21.10
CA ASN A 253 21.58 2.33 20.98
C ASN A 253 21.27 1.79 19.56
N LYS A 254 21.21 2.66 18.55
CA LYS A 254 20.77 2.35 17.19
C LYS A 254 21.47 1.13 16.58
N SER A 255 22.79 1.05 16.69
CA SER A 255 23.59 -0.02 16.10
C SER A 255 23.19 -1.39 16.65
N GLU A 256 23.08 -1.49 17.98
CA GLU A 256 22.72 -2.74 18.65
C GLU A 256 21.26 -3.12 18.39
N ILE A 257 20.33 -2.17 18.43
CA ILE A 257 18.91 -2.37 18.09
C ILE A 257 18.80 -2.99 16.70
N ASN A 258 19.40 -2.35 15.68
CA ASN A 258 19.29 -2.84 14.30
C ASN A 258 20.00 -4.18 14.08
N SER A 259 21.13 -4.42 14.75
CA SER A 259 21.84 -5.71 14.72
C SER A 259 20.96 -6.83 15.25
N ARG A 260 20.33 -6.65 16.42
CA ARG A 260 19.47 -7.69 17.03
C ARG A 260 18.17 -7.90 16.24
N ILE A 261 17.51 -6.84 15.77
CA ILE A 261 16.33 -6.96 14.91
C ILE A 261 16.67 -7.74 13.64
N LYS A 262 17.78 -7.42 12.97
CA LYS A 262 18.23 -8.10 11.76
C LYS A 262 18.49 -9.60 12.01
N ARG A 263 19.08 -9.94 13.13
CA ARG A 263 19.33 -11.33 13.55
C ARG A 263 18.03 -12.08 13.78
N TYR A 264 17.11 -11.48 14.52
CA TYR A 264 15.77 -12.03 14.76
C TYR A 264 15.00 -12.26 13.46
N LEU A 265 14.94 -11.28 12.56
CA LEU A 265 14.21 -11.41 11.29
C LEU A 265 14.80 -12.49 10.36
N LYS A 266 16.08 -12.83 10.50
CA LYS A 266 16.73 -13.92 9.76
C LYS A 266 16.52 -15.29 10.40
N SER A 267 16.15 -15.35 11.67
CA SER A 267 15.90 -16.61 12.37
C SER A 267 14.57 -17.23 11.93
N ASN A 268 14.41 -18.54 12.16
CA ASN A 268 13.12 -19.21 11.96
C ASN A 268 12.05 -18.76 12.94
N ASP A 269 12.43 -18.20 14.07
CA ASP A 269 11.55 -17.73 15.14
C ASP A 269 10.60 -16.64 14.66
N SER A 270 11.06 -15.78 13.74
CA SER A 270 10.26 -14.70 13.15
C SER A 270 9.00 -15.18 12.39
N LYS A 271 8.90 -16.47 12.09
CA LYS A 271 7.74 -17.08 11.43
C LYS A 271 6.63 -17.50 12.40
N PHE A 272 6.98 -17.70 13.67
CA PHE A 272 6.11 -18.32 14.69
C PHE A 272 5.72 -17.37 15.82
N THR A 273 6.26 -16.16 15.83
CA THR A 273 6.07 -15.19 16.91
C THR A 273 5.35 -13.93 16.40
N ASP A 274 4.70 -13.21 17.30
CA ASP A 274 4.21 -11.87 17.02
C ASP A 274 5.40 -10.93 16.86
N LYS A 275 5.64 -10.52 15.61
CA LYS A 275 6.81 -9.70 15.25
C LYS A 275 6.83 -8.33 15.94
N GLU A 276 5.68 -7.71 16.15
CA GLU A 276 5.63 -6.40 16.80
C GLU A 276 6.08 -6.50 18.25
N THR A 277 5.49 -7.41 18.99
CA THR A 277 5.86 -7.67 20.38
C THR A 277 7.35 -8.05 20.52
N GLU A 278 7.86 -8.85 19.58
CA GLU A 278 9.25 -9.28 19.66
C GLU A 278 10.27 -8.19 19.33
N ILE A 279 10.00 -7.40 18.31
CA ILE A 279 10.85 -6.26 18.00
C ILE A 279 10.83 -5.26 19.16
N GLU A 280 9.68 -5.03 19.77
CA GLU A 280 9.56 -4.19 20.96
C GLU A 280 10.40 -4.73 22.12
N ASN A 281 10.29 -6.02 22.43
CA ASN A 281 11.07 -6.68 23.49
C ASN A 281 12.57 -6.58 23.25
N ILE A 282 13.02 -6.81 22.00
CA ILE A 282 14.43 -6.66 21.62
C ILE A 282 14.92 -5.25 21.92
N ILE A 283 14.15 -4.24 21.51
CA ILE A 283 14.53 -2.85 21.72
C ILE A 283 14.59 -2.52 23.22
N GLN A 284 13.57 -2.91 23.98
CA GLN A 284 13.53 -2.68 25.44
C GLN A 284 14.70 -3.36 26.14
N ALA A 285 15.05 -4.58 25.76
CA ALA A 285 16.22 -5.27 26.32
C ALA A 285 17.53 -4.53 26.03
N VAL A 286 17.71 -4.01 24.82
CA VAL A 286 18.89 -3.21 24.46
C VAL A 286 18.95 -1.93 25.29
N VAL A 287 17.85 -1.19 25.38
CA VAL A 287 17.77 0.07 26.13
C VAL A 287 18.03 -0.14 27.62
N GLN A 288 17.61 -1.26 28.19
CA GLN A 288 17.86 -1.61 29.59
C GLN A 288 19.24 -2.25 29.83
N GLY A 289 20.06 -2.42 28.80
CA GLY A 289 21.36 -3.05 28.91
C GLY A 289 21.32 -4.56 29.22
N ILE A 290 20.18 -5.21 28.92
CA ILE A 290 19.99 -6.64 29.19
C ILE A 290 20.68 -7.44 28.10
N SER A 291 21.56 -8.39 28.52
CA SER A 291 22.13 -9.39 27.61
C SER A 291 21.08 -10.45 27.31
N VAL A 292 20.67 -10.57 26.05
CA VAL A 292 19.66 -11.53 25.60
C VAL A 292 20.34 -12.68 24.88
N ASP A 293 19.90 -13.94 25.15
CA ASP A 293 20.38 -15.13 24.47
C ASP A 293 20.06 -15.07 22.97
N ASP A 294 21.00 -15.50 22.11
CA ASP A 294 20.82 -15.53 20.66
C ASP A 294 19.77 -16.57 20.21
N LYS A 295 19.62 -17.65 20.96
CA LYS A 295 18.57 -18.67 20.78
C LYS A 295 17.34 -18.25 21.58
N ARG A 296 16.21 -18.08 20.93
CA ARG A 296 14.98 -17.66 21.60
C ARG A 296 13.96 -18.77 21.80
N LEU A 297 13.72 -19.59 20.79
CA LEU A 297 12.72 -20.65 20.86
C LEU A 297 13.35 -21.97 21.26
N PHE A 298 12.65 -22.68 22.10
CA PHE A 298 12.94 -24.10 22.39
C PHE A 298 12.63 -24.93 21.14
N THR A 299 13.52 -25.90 20.85
CA THR A 299 13.33 -26.81 19.72
C THR A 299 12.33 -27.93 20.10
N ILE A 300 11.92 -28.70 19.08
CA ILE A 300 11.10 -29.90 19.29
C ILE A 300 11.85 -30.91 20.22
N ASP A 301 13.17 -30.97 20.09
CA ASP A 301 13.97 -31.87 20.92
C ASP A 301 14.11 -31.38 22.36
N ASP A 302 14.24 -30.06 22.58
CA ASP A 302 14.13 -29.43 23.90
C ASP A 302 12.78 -29.76 24.55
N LYS A 303 11.67 -29.72 23.80
CA LYS A 303 10.34 -30.08 24.28
C LYS A 303 10.27 -31.56 24.68
N LYS A 304 10.79 -32.45 23.83
CA LYS A 304 10.81 -33.90 24.13
C LYS A 304 11.61 -34.20 25.40
N GLU A 305 12.74 -33.54 25.56
CA GLU A 305 13.59 -33.73 26.75
C GLU A 305 12.92 -33.17 28.01
N LEU A 306 12.28 -32.01 27.93
CA LEU A 306 11.50 -31.43 29.03
C LEU A 306 10.32 -32.32 29.40
N LEU A 307 9.60 -32.91 28.43
CA LEU A 307 8.54 -33.89 28.69
C LEU A 307 9.03 -35.16 29.36
N ARG A 308 10.20 -35.70 28.96
CA ARG A 308 10.82 -36.89 29.60
C ARG A 308 11.13 -36.64 31.07
N ASN A 309 11.51 -35.43 31.43
CA ASN A 309 11.88 -35.05 32.79
C ASN A 309 10.67 -34.53 33.61
N SER A 310 9.47 -34.52 33.04
CA SER A 310 8.27 -34.04 33.70
C SER A 310 7.43 -35.16 34.29
N VAL A 311 6.67 -34.85 35.34
CA VAL A 311 5.73 -35.82 35.94
C VAL A 311 4.59 -36.10 34.97
N VAL A 312 4.29 -37.39 34.76
CA VAL A 312 3.25 -37.87 33.85
C VAL A 312 2.13 -38.54 34.66
N ASN A 313 0.87 -38.21 34.34
CA ASN A 313 -0.32 -38.86 34.85
C ASN A 313 -1.28 -39.15 33.69
N ASP A 314 -1.62 -40.38 33.40
CA ASP A 314 -2.46 -40.83 32.28
C ASP A 314 -2.04 -40.22 30.92
N ASN A 315 -0.77 -40.27 30.58
CA ASN A 315 -0.14 -39.67 29.40
C ASN A 315 -0.32 -38.15 29.29
N LYS A 316 -0.63 -37.45 30.38
CA LYS A 316 -0.75 -36.01 30.47
C LYS A 316 0.35 -35.41 31.31
N TYR A 317 0.65 -34.15 31.02
CA TYR A 317 1.67 -33.34 31.69
C TYR A 317 1.04 -32.14 32.35
N GLN A 318 1.61 -31.66 33.44
CA GLN A 318 1.05 -30.56 34.20
C GLN A 318 1.50 -29.19 33.67
N CYS A 319 0.54 -28.27 33.46
CA CYS A 319 0.88 -26.86 33.19
C CYS A 319 1.53 -26.22 34.43
N ALA A 320 2.69 -25.61 34.29
CA ALA A 320 3.44 -25.03 35.40
C ALA A 320 2.69 -23.92 36.15
N ILE A 321 1.76 -23.21 35.49
CA ILE A 321 0.98 -22.12 36.10
C ILE A 321 -0.34 -22.63 36.69
N CYS A 322 -1.25 -23.17 35.87
CA CYS A 322 -2.60 -23.53 36.35
C CYS A 322 -2.70 -24.89 36.98
N LYS A 323 -1.61 -25.68 36.97
CA LYS A 323 -1.51 -27.01 37.56
C LYS A 323 -2.48 -28.05 37.00
N LYS A 324 -3.21 -27.73 35.91
CA LYS A 324 -4.08 -28.68 35.22
C LYS A 324 -3.27 -29.61 34.31
N TRP A 325 -3.83 -30.80 34.00
CA TRP A 325 -3.20 -31.83 33.19
C TRP A 325 -3.65 -31.72 31.73
N PHE A 326 -2.69 -31.83 30.79
CA PHE A 326 -2.89 -31.69 29.36
C PHE A 326 -2.08 -32.73 28.59
N TYR A 327 -2.51 -33.06 27.38
CA TYR A 327 -1.68 -33.84 26.47
C TYR A 327 -0.51 -33.00 25.97
N SER A 328 0.53 -33.66 25.50
CA SER A 328 1.77 -32.97 25.04
C SER A 328 1.52 -31.97 23.93
N GLU A 329 0.54 -32.22 23.05
CA GLU A 329 0.17 -31.37 21.94
C GLU A 329 -0.52 -30.07 22.37
N GLU A 330 -1.11 -30.07 23.57
CA GLU A 330 -1.84 -28.91 24.14
C GLU A 330 -0.90 -28.00 24.95
N LEU A 331 0.34 -28.40 25.13
CA LEU A 331 1.35 -27.68 25.90
C LEU A 331 2.41 -27.06 24.99
N GLU A 332 2.83 -25.88 25.36
CA GLU A 332 3.93 -25.13 24.75
C GLU A 332 5.08 -25.02 25.74
N VAL A 333 6.33 -24.97 25.23
CA VAL A 333 7.50 -24.70 26.07
C VAL A 333 7.70 -23.20 26.13
N ASP A 334 7.81 -22.67 27.32
CA ASP A 334 8.04 -21.27 27.58
C ASP A 334 9.18 -21.06 28.56
N HIS A 335 9.80 -19.88 28.56
CA HIS A 335 10.85 -19.52 29.49
C HIS A 335 10.27 -19.27 30.90
N ILE A 336 10.91 -19.79 31.97
CA ILE A 336 10.57 -19.41 33.34
C ILE A 336 10.85 -17.94 33.55
N GLU A 337 12.09 -17.51 33.38
CA GLU A 337 12.49 -16.13 33.25
C GLU A 337 12.36 -15.71 31.78
N PRO A 338 11.57 -14.67 31.46
CA PRO A 338 11.34 -14.27 30.08
C PRO A 338 12.64 -13.96 29.32
N TRP A 339 12.71 -14.42 28.06
CA TRP A 339 13.85 -14.15 27.17
C TRP A 339 14.13 -12.64 27.03
N SER A 340 13.10 -11.82 26.95
CA SER A 340 13.22 -10.35 26.90
C SER A 340 13.82 -9.72 28.17
N LYS A 341 13.82 -10.46 29.29
CA LYS A 341 14.44 -10.04 30.55
C LYS A 341 15.81 -10.70 30.81
N GLY A 342 16.39 -11.34 29.79
CA GLY A 342 17.70 -11.98 29.86
C GLY A 342 17.67 -13.49 30.15
N GLY A 343 16.48 -14.08 30.24
CA GLY A 343 16.31 -15.52 30.44
C GLY A 343 16.89 -16.33 29.27
N ARG A 344 17.80 -17.29 29.56
CA ARG A 344 18.45 -18.11 28.54
C ARG A 344 17.55 -19.23 28.06
N THR A 345 17.68 -19.59 26.77
CA THR A 345 16.96 -20.71 26.17
C THR A 345 17.69 -22.03 26.44
N VAL A 346 17.62 -22.48 27.70
CA VAL A 346 18.16 -23.72 28.22
C VAL A 346 17.09 -24.47 29.00
N LEU A 347 17.18 -25.80 29.09
CA LEU A 347 16.16 -26.62 29.73
C LEU A 347 15.90 -26.25 31.20
N SER A 348 16.92 -25.75 31.92
CA SER A 348 16.75 -25.26 33.29
C SER A 348 15.89 -24.01 33.43
N ASN A 349 15.71 -23.29 32.34
CA ASN A 349 14.82 -22.11 32.25
C ASN A 349 13.55 -22.43 31.43
N ALA A 350 13.24 -23.68 31.16
CA ALA A 350 12.09 -24.11 30.37
C ALA A 350 10.95 -24.60 31.28
N GLN A 351 9.72 -24.31 30.91
CA GLN A 351 8.51 -24.78 31.56
C GLN A 351 7.42 -25.15 30.55
N LEU A 352 6.54 -26.09 30.91
CA LEU A 352 5.39 -26.49 30.11
C LEU A 352 4.18 -25.65 30.50
N LEU A 353 3.58 -24.94 29.54
CA LEU A 353 2.39 -24.11 29.74
C LEU A 353 1.27 -24.50 28.76
N CYS A 354 0.02 -24.53 29.24
CA CYS A 354 -1.11 -24.58 28.33
C CYS A 354 -1.26 -23.23 27.60
N LYS A 355 -1.80 -23.25 26.36
CA LYS A 355 -1.96 -22.03 25.53
C LYS A 355 -2.58 -20.83 26.25
N PRO A 356 -3.68 -21.00 27.07
CA PRO A 356 -4.24 -19.87 27.82
C PRO A 356 -3.28 -19.28 28.84
N CYS A 357 -2.50 -20.12 29.57
CA CYS A 357 -1.53 -19.67 30.55
C CYS A 357 -0.34 -19.00 29.89
N ASN A 358 0.15 -19.54 28.79
CA ASN A 358 1.24 -18.96 28.02
C ASN A 358 0.87 -17.57 27.49
N LYS A 359 -0.31 -17.45 26.88
CA LYS A 359 -0.82 -16.16 26.41
C LYS A 359 -1.00 -15.13 27.55
N LYS A 360 -1.47 -15.57 28.72
CA LYS A 360 -1.68 -14.69 29.87
C LYS A 360 -0.36 -14.26 30.52
N LYS A 361 0.62 -15.15 30.56
CA LYS A 361 1.95 -14.87 31.10
C LYS A 361 2.63 -13.79 30.27
N GLY A 362 2.70 -13.95 28.94
CA GLY A 362 3.43 -13.03 28.07
C GLY A 362 4.82 -12.73 28.64
N ASN A 363 5.13 -11.44 28.81
CA ASN A 363 6.39 -10.96 29.42
C ASN A 363 6.19 -10.42 30.85
N LEU A 364 5.12 -10.81 31.53
CA LEU A 364 4.73 -10.21 32.83
C LEU A 364 5.54 -10.73 34.04
N PHE A 365 6.26 -11.84 33.93
CA PHE A 365 7.08 -12.42 35.01
C PHE A 365 8.54 -12.43 34.65
#